data_91b1ad3539ecd6295402b910e9ea1cdc
#
_entry.id   91b1ad3539ecd6295402b910e9ea1cdc
#
_cell.length_a   1.000
_cell.length_b   1.000
_cell.length_c   1.000
_cell.angle_alpha   90.00
_cell.angle_beta   90.00
_cell.angle_gamma   90.00
#
_symmetry.space_group_name_H-M   'P 1'
#
loop_
_entity.id
_entity.type
_entity.pdbx_description
1 polymer ?
#
loop_
_entity_poly.entity_id
_entity_poly.type
_entity_poly.pdbx_seq_one_letter_code
_entity_poly.pdbx_strand_id
1 'polypeptide(L)'
;GETDIALPGPLPFILSRAYSSYRTRTPAPVGVFGPGWKAPFDIRLQIRDEGLILNDSGGRSIHFEPLFPGEISYSRSESLWLARGGVAAQHSSQPLSALWQVLPEDVRLSPHVYLATNSLQGPWWILSWPERVPGADEVLPPPPPAYRVLTGVVDGFGRTLAFHRAAKGDVAGAVTGVTDGAGRRFHLALTTQAQRAEAFRKQRASSLSSPASPRSVSSSQVFPDTLPAGTEYGADNGIRLEAVWLTHDPAYPDEQPTAPLARYTYTAGGELRAVYDRSGMQVRGFTYDAEHAGRMVAHHYAGRPESRYRYDDTGRVTEQVNPEGLDYRFEYGESRVIITDSLNRREVLYTEGEGGLKRVVKKEHADGSITRSEYDEAGRLKAQTDAAGRRTEYRLHMASGKLTSVILPDGRTVRYGYNSQRQVTSVT
;
A
#
# COMPACT_ATOMS: atom_id res chain seq x y z
N GLY A 1 -8.39 0.61 3.63
CA GLY A 1 -8.00 -0.40 2.63
C GLY A 1 -8.95 -1.57 2.59
N GLU A 2 -9.09 -2.15 1.41
CA GLU A 2 -9.97 -3.30 1.19
C GLU A 2 -9.19 -4.44 0.58
N THR A 3 -9.59 -5.68 0.91
CA THR A 3 -8.97 -6.89 0.39
C THR A 3 -9.91 -7.55 -0.61
N ASP A 4 -9.42 -7.80 -1.82
CA ASP A 4 -10.16 -8.44 -2.90
C ASP A 4 -9.84 -9.93 -3.03
N ILE A 5 -8.61 -10.32 -2.68
CA ILE A 5 -8.13 -11.70 -2.76
C ILE A 5 -7.34 -12.03 -1.49
N ALA A 6 -7.72 -13.12 -0.82
CA ALA A 6 -7.02 -13.64 0.36
C ALA A 6 -7.36 -15.12 0.53
N LEU A 7 -6.72 -16.00 -0.25
CA LEU A 7 -6.88 -17.43 -0.12
C LEU A 7 -6.02 -17.96 1.03
N PRO A 8 -6.55 -18.80 1.93
CA PRO A 8 -5.78 -19.33 3.05
C PRO A 8 -4.59 -20.16 2.58
N GLY A 9 -3.48 -20.10 3.30
CA GLY A 9 -2.27 -20.86 3.00
C GLY A 9 -1.01 -20.20 3.54
N PRO A 10 0.14 -20.86 3.46
CA PRO A 10 1.41 -20.26 3.86
C PRO A 10 1.81 -19.16 2.90
N LEU A 11 2.19 -18.02 3.44
CA LEU A 11 2.61 -16.80 2.72
C LEU A 11 1.71 -16.51 1.52
N PRO A 12 0.40 -16.26 1.74
CA PRO A 12 -0.58 -16.14 0.66
C PRO A 12 -0.42 -14.83 -0.11
N PHE A 13 -0.85 -14.84 -1.39
CA PHE A 13 -1.04 -13.61 -2.12
C PHE A 13 -2.30 -12.92 -1.62
N ILE A 14 -2.13 -11.82 -0.90
CA ILE A 14 -3.22 -10.97 -0.44
C ILE A 14 -3.24 -9.73 -1.33
N LEU A 15 -4.31 -9.58 -2.13
CA LEU A 15 -4.50 -8.41 -2.96
C LEU A 15 -5.43 -7.43 -2.25
N SER A 16 -4.84 -6.44 -1.63
CA SER A 16 -5.55 -5.33 -0.98
C SER A 16 -5.37 -4.05 -1.80
N ARG A 17 -6.30 -3.13 -1.62
CA ARG A 17 -6.27 -1.80 -2.24
C ARG A 17 -6.40 -0.74 -1.15
N ALA A 18 -5.56 0.26 -1.21
CA ALA A 18 -5.66 1.42 -0.33
C ALA A 18 -5.73 2.68 -1.17
N TYR A 19 -6.67 3.56 -0.84
CA TYR A 19 -6.79 4.88 -1.46
C TYR A 19 -6.36 5.95 -0.48
N SER A 20 -5.60 6.93 -0.98
CA SER A 20 -5.27 8.14 -0.25
C SER A 20 -5.30 9.33 -1.19
N SER A 21 -5.98 10.39 -0.77
CA SER A 21 -5.93 11.68 -1.46
C SER A 21 -4.69 12.50 -1.09
N TYR A 22 -3.86 11.99 -0.17
CA TYR A 22 -2.65 12.67 0.28
C TYR A 22 -1.62 12.79 -0.84
N ARG A 23 -1.06 13.98 -0.99
CA ARG A 23 -0.03 14.29 -1.97
C ARG A 23 1.32 14.41 -1.27
N THR A 24 2.29 13.60 -1.69
CA THR A 24 3.66 13.70 -1.20
C THR A 24 4.51 14.49 -2.20
N ARG A 25 5.62 15.06 -1.72
CA ARG A 25 6.58 15.76 -2.58
C ARG A 25 7.41 14.81 -3.44
N THR A 26 7.49 13.54 -3.06
CA THR A 26 8.28 12.51 -3.75
C THR A 26 7.40 11.30 -4.05
N PRO A 27 6.33 11.46 -4.86
CA PRO A 27 5.41 10.36 -5.09
C PRO A 27 6.07 9.24 -5.89
N ALA A 28 5.73 8.00 -5.53
CA ALA A 28 5.97 6.87 -6.42
C ALA A 28 5.09 7.00 -7.66
N PRO A 29 5.45 6.35 -8.78
CA PRO A 29 4.57 6.30 -9.93
C PRO A 29 3.19 5.76 -9.60
N VAL A 30 2.19 6.19 -10.37
CA VAL A 30 0.83 5.68 -10.28
C VAL A 30 0.85 4.16 -10.51
N GLY A 31 0.20 3.42 -9.61
CA GLY A 31 0.15 1.96 -9.68
C GLY A 31 -0.95 1.44 -10.59
N VAL A 32 -1.12 0.13 -10.58
CA VAL A 32 -2.04 -0.59 -11.50
C VAL A 32 -3.52 -0.37 -11.19
N PHE A 33 -3.87 0.23 -10.07
CA PHE A 33 -5.25 0.63 -9.74
C PHE A 33 -5.55 2.09 -10.05
N GLY A 34 -4.59 2.84 -10.57
CA GLY A 34 -4.77 4.23 -10.94
C GLY A 34 -4.41 5.23 -9.85
N PRO A 35 -4.57 6.54 -10.14
CA PRO A 35 -4.11 7.59 -9.25
C PRO A 35 -4.82 7.55 -7.89
N GLY A 36 -4.04 7.76 -6.83
CA GLY A 36 -4.50 7.71 -5.45
C GLY A 36 -4.54 6.32 -4.83
N TRP A 37 -4.53 5.28 -5.63
CA TRP A 37 -4.58 3.89 -5.19
C TRP A 37 -3.20 3.25 -5.08
N LYS A 38 -3.05 2.31 -4.14
CA LYS A 38 -1.86 1.48 -4.00
C LYS A 38 -2.24 0.00 -3.83
N ALA A 39 -1.49 -0.85 -4.53
CA ALA A 39 -1.49 -2.30 -4.34
C ALA A 39 -0.34 -2.71 -3.42
N PRO A 40 -0.36 -3.93 -2.83
CA PRO A 40 0.71 -4.38 -1.95
C PRO A 40 2.09 -4.44 -2.62
N PHE A 41 2.15 -4.63 -3.93
CA PHE A 41 3.40 -4.69 -4.70
C PHE A 41 3.83 -3.33 -5.27
N ASP A 42 3.17 -2.24 -4.91
CA ASP A 42 3.55 -0.88 -5.33
C ASP A 42 4.61 -0.26 -4.40
N ILE A 43 5.31 -1.05 -3.61
CA ILE A 43 6.45 -0.63 -2.82
C ILE A 43 7.63 -0.37 -3.76
N ARG A 44 8.28 0.78 -3.59
CA ARG A 44 9.39 1.20 -4.45
C ARG A 44 10.46 1.92 -3.65
N LEU A 45 11.72 1.66 -3.97
CA LEU A 45 12.86 2.37 -3.42
C LEU A 45 13.47 3.27 -4.50
N GLN A 46 13.56 4.57 -4.22
CA GLN A 46 14.27 5.53 -5.05
C GLN A 46 15.71 5.66 -4.52
N ILE A 47 16.68 5.54 -5.41
CA ILE A 47 18.09 5.69 -5.07
C ILE A 47 18.55 7.03 -5.62
N ARG A 48 18.95 7.94 -4.72
CA ARG A 48 19.43 9.29 -5.05
C ARG A 48 20.81 9.49 -4.45
N ASP A 49 21.54 10.48 -4.94
CA ASP A 49 22.88 10.79 -4.45
C ASP A 49 22.88 11.16 -2.96
N GLU A 50 21.87 11.90 -2.53
CA GLU A 50 21.73 12.37 -1.15
C GLU A 50 21.10 11.35 -0.20
N GLY A 51 20.51 10.28 -0.70
CA GLY A 51 19.86 9.29 0.15
C GLY A 51 18.89 8.36 -0.56
N LEU A 52 18.18 7.56 0.22
CA LEU A 52 17.22 6.58 -0.25
C LEU A 52 15.82 7.00 0.19
N ILE A 53 14.84 6.80 -0.68
CA ILE A 53 13.42 7.07 -0.37
C ILE A 53 12.62 5.81 -0.63
N LEU A 54 12.07 5.23 0.44
CA LEU A 54 11.16 4.09 0.35
C LEU A 54 9.72 4.61 0.29
N ASN A 55 9.05 4.32 -0.82
CA ASN A 55 7.61 4.57 -0.97
C ASN A 55 6.88 3.28 -0.61
N ASP A 56 6.15 3.28 0.48
CA ASP A 56 5.41 2.10 0.94
C ASP A 56 4.04 1.97 0.27
N SER A 57 3.37 0.84 0.50
CA SER A 57 2.03 0.58 -0.04
C SER A 57 0.92 1.43 0.59
N GLY A 58 1.21 2.13 1.68
CA GLY A 58 0.31 3.10 2.31
C GLY A 58 0.44 4.52 1.80
N GLY A 59 1.33 4.77 0.82
CA GLY A 59 1.55 6.10 0.25
C GLY A 59 2.56 6.95 1.01
N ARG A 60 3.26 6.40 2.01
CA ARG A 60 4.27 7.13 2.77
C ARG A 60 5.62 7.12 2.05
N SER A 61 6.39 8.20 2.24
CA SER A 61 7.78 8.31 1.79
C SER A 61 8.71 8.29 3.00
N ILE A 62 9.55 7.29 3.09
CA ILE A 62 10.47 7.09 4.23
C ILE A 62 11.89 7.32 3.75
N HIS A 63 12.62 8.24 4.40
CA HIS A 63 13.96 8.64 4.02
C HIS A 63 15.01 7.87 4.82
N PHE A 64 16.04 7.39 4.12
CA PHE A 64 17.20 6.71 4.69
C PHE A 64 18.49 7.33 4.13
N GLU A 65 19.56 7.26 4.91
CA GLU A 65 20.89 7.56 4.42
C GLU A 65 21.34 6.51 3.39
N PRO A 66 22.27 6.84 2.47
CA PRO A 66 22.81 5.85 1.55
C PRO A 66 23.41 4.65 2.30
N LEU A 67 23.29 3.47 1.72
CA LEU A 67 23.81 2.23 2.29
C LEU A 67 24.93 1.67 1.43
N PHE A 68 26.05 1.28 2.06
CA PHE A 68 27.06 0.43 1.44
C PHE A 68 26.58 -1.04 1.41
N PRO A 69 27.16 -1.89 0.54
CA PRO A 69 26.82 -3.31 0.53
C PRO A 69 26.93 -3.95 1.93
N GLY A 70 25.89 -4.63 2.34
CA GLY A 70 25.81 -5.29 3.65
C GLY A 70 25.37 -4.42 4.81
N GLU A 71 25.21 -3.12 4.61
CA GLU A 71 24.73 -2.23 5.67
C GLU A 71 23.23 -2.35 5.92
N ILE A 72 22.85 -2.08 7.18
CA ILE A 72 21.46 -2.03 7.64
C ILE A 72 21.24 -0.70 8.35
N SER A 73 20.14 -0.05 8.01
CA SER A 73 19.66 1.16 8.67
C SER A 73 18.27 0.94 9.27
N TYR A 74 18.02 1.58 10.39
CA TYR A 74 16.71 1.51 11.07
C TYR A 74 16.08 2.89 11.14
N SER A 75 14.87 3.01 10.59
CA SER A 75 14.04 4.20 10.77
C SER A 75 13.23 4.07 12.07
N ARG A 76 13.60 4.83 13.09
CA ARG A 76 12.91 4.79 14.38
C ARG A 76 11.48 5.29 14.30
N SER A 77 11.25 6.36 13.54
CA SER A 77 9.93 6.95 13.39
C SER A 77 8.92 6.01 12.71
N GLU A 78 9.40 5.14 11.83
CA GLU A 78 8.56 4.23 11.04
C GLU A 78 8.67 2.77 11.47
N SER A 79 9.56 2.48 12.44
CA SER A 79 9.84 1.12 12.93
C SER A 79 10.16 0.15 11.79
N LEU A 80 11.06 0.58 10.91
CA LEU A 80 11.37 -0.14 9.67
C LEU A 80 12.88 -0.22 9.47
N TRP A 81 13.39 -1.42 9.16
CA TRP A 81 14.77 -1.65 8.73
C TRP A 81 14.84 -1.64 7.21
N LEU A 82 15.89 -1.02 6.68
CA LEU A 82 16.29 -1.13 5.30
C LEU A 82 17.72 -1.67 5.25
N ALA A 83 17.92 -2.74 4.50
CA ALA A 83 19.21 -3.39 4.34
C ALA A 83 19.62 -3.42 2.87
N ARG A 84 20.91 -3.49 2.62
CA ARG A 84 21.46 -3.72 1.28
C ARG A 84 22.20 -5.04 1.24
N GLY A 85 21.96 -5.87 0.23
CA GLY A 85 22.69 -7.12 0.01
C GLY A 85 24.17 -6.90 -0.29
N GLY A 86 24.90 -7.97 -0.44
CA GLY A 86 26.34 -7.95 -0.77
C GLY A 86 27.22 -8.65 0.23
N VAL A 87 26.66 -9.27 1.28
CA VAL A 87 27.39 -10.07 2.27
C VAL A 87 26.66 -11.39 2.52
N ALA A 88 27.44 -12.47 2.71
CA ALA A 88 26.87 -13.79 2.97
C ALA A 88 26.16 -13.89 4.33
N ALA A 89 26.71 -13.23 5.33
CA ALA A 89 26.19 -13.24 6.69
C ALA A 89 26.28 -11.82 7.30
N GLN A 90 25.35 -11.53 8.19
CA GLN A 90 25.42 -10.34 9.02
C GLN A 90 26.20 -10.64 10.30
N HIS A 91 26.84 -9.62 10.87
CA HIS A 91 27.54 -9.74 12.12
C HIS A 91 26.59 -10.25 13.21
N SER A 92 27.06 -11.16 14.05
CA SER A 92 26.22 -11.81 15.09
C SER A 92 25.61 -10.83 16.10
N SER A 93 26.18 -9.64 16.26
CA SER A 93 25.63 -8.57 17.08
C SER A 93 24.50 -7.78 16.42
N GLN A 94 24.29 -7.94 15.12
CA GLN A 94 23.21 -7.26 14.41
C GLN A 94 21.85 -7.89 14.74
N PRO A 95 20.82 -7.08 15.00
CA PRO A 95 19.49 -7.58 15.36
C PRO A 95 18.86 -8.50 14.31
N LEU A 96 19.21 -8.29 13.04
CA LEU A 96 18.63 -9.03 11.89
C LEU A 96 19.49 -10.21 11.42
N SER A 97 20.56 -10.57 12.15
CA SER A 97 21.49 -11.62 11.71
C SER A 97 20.80 -12.97 11.49
N ALA A 98 19.87 -13.36 12.35
CA ALA A 98 19.10 -14.60 12.20
C ALA A 98 18.15 -14.55 11.00
N LEU A 99 17.46 -13.43 10.81
CA LEU A 99 16.55 -13.25 9.68
C LEU A 99 17.30 -13.14 8.34
N TRP A 100 18.54 -12.66 8.36
CA TRP A 100 19.41 -12.60 7.19
C TRP A 100 19.68 -13.98 6.60
N GLN A 101 19.83 -14.99 7.46
CA GLN A 101 20.17 -16.35 7.06
C GLN A 101 19.07 -17.07 6.26
N VAL A 102 17.81 -16.65 6.38
CA VAL A 102 16.71 -17.26 5.62
C VAL A 102 16.61 -16.77 4.18
N LEU A 103 17.35 -15.71 3.85
CA LEU A 103 17.36 -15.15 2.50
C LEU A 103 18.06 -16.09 1.52
N PRO A 104 17.56 -16.21 0.28
CA PRO A 104 18.27 -16.91 -0.78
C PRO A 104 19.67 -16.32 -1.00
N GLU A 105 20.63 -17.15 -1.35
CA GLU A 105 22.02 -16.74 -1.52
C GLU A 105 22.21 -15.67 -2.61
N ASP A 106 21.48 -15.80 -3.71
CA ASP A 106 21.49 -14.82 -4.80
C ASP A 106 21.00 -13.41 -4.36
N VAL A 107 20.11 -13.37 -3.38
CA VAL A 107 19.63 -12.12 -2.77
C VAL A 107 20.65 -11.57 -1.78
N ARG A 108 21.16 -12.41 -0.87
CA ARG A 108 22.12 -11.98 0.16
C ARG A 108 23.41 -11.42 -0.45
N LEU A 109 23.90 -12.04 -1.51
CA LEU A 109 25.19 -11.70 -2.13
C LEU A 109 25.09 -10.57 -3.16
N SER A 110 23.91 -10.12 -3.54
CA SER A 110 23.76 -9.07 -4.53
C SER A 110 23.79 -7.68 -3.90
N PRO A 111 24.79 -6.85 -4.24
CA PRO A 111 24.84 -5.45 -3.77
C PRO A 111 23.81 -4.56 -4.45
N HIS A 112 23.10 -5.07 -5.45
CA HIS A 112 22.02 -4.36 -6.15
C HIS A 112 20.66 -4.56 -5.54
N VAL A 113 20.52 -5.54 -4.63
CA VAL A 113 19.26 -5.85 -3.94
C VAL A 113 19.20 -5.12 -2.61
N TYR A 114 18.05 -4.51 -2.35
CA TYR A 114 17.70 -3.92 -1.07
C TYR A 114 16.57 -4.72 -0.43
N LEU A 115 16.47 -4.66 0.88
CA LEU A 115 15.52 -5.45 1.64
C LEU A 115 14.95 -4.59 2.75
N ALA A 116 13.65 -4.74 2.98
CA ALA A 116 12.98 -4.03 4.07
C ALA A 116 12.25 -5.03 4.96
N THR A 117 12.20 -4.75 6.24
CA THR A 117 11.39 -5.50 7.20
C THR A 117 10.98 -4.59 8.35
N ASN A 118 9.78 -4.83 8.87
CA ASN A 118 9.27 -4.11 10.05
C ASN A 118 9.29 -4.98 11.31
N SER A 119 9.82 -6.19 11.23
CA SER A 119 9.87 -7.15 12.34
C SER A 119 11.12 -8.00 12.27
N LEU A 120 11.65 -8.36 13.43
CA LEU A 120 12.79 -9.27 13.55
C LEU A 120 12.43 -10.73 13.22
N GLN A 121 11.14 -11.03 13.12
CA GLN A 121 10.63 -12.30 12.64
C GLN A 121 10.32 -12.32 11.13
N GLY A 122 10.52 -11.20 10.45
CA GLY A 122 10.15 -11.04 9.05
C GLY A 122 8.69 -10.61 8.86
N PRO A 123 8.19 -10.65 7.63
CA PRO A 123 8.94 -11.05 6.44
C PRO A 123 9.92 -9.98 5.93
N TRP A 124 10.80 -10.38 5.04
CA TRP A 124 11.57 -9.48 4.20
C TRP A 124 10.78 -9.12 2.95
N TRP A 125 10.76 -7.84 2.60
CA TRP A 125 10.36 -7.36 1.27
C TRP A 125 11.63 -7.19 0.43
N ILE A 126 11.70 -7.89 -0.69
CA ILE A 126 12.88 -7.86 -1.59
C ILE A 126 12.66 -6.80 -2.66
N LEU A 127 13.55 -5.83 -2.70
CA LEU A 127 13.54 -4.71 -3.63
C LEU A 127 14.69 -4.86 -4.60
N SER A 128 14.36 -5.15 -5.86
CA SER A 128 15.33 -5.45 -6.92
C SER A 128 14.92 -4.79 -8.23
N TRP A 129 15.70 -5.02 -9.26
CA TRP A 129 15.34 -4.62 -10.61
C TRP A 129 14.36 -5.61 -11.20
N PRO A 130 13.37 -5.15 -11.99
CA PRO A 130 12.62 -6.08 -12.81
C PRO A 130 13.53 -6.65 -13.90
N GLU A 131 13.36 -7.92 -14.23
CA GLU A 131 14.03 -8.50 -15.39
C GLU A 131 13.69 -7.70 -16.64
N ARG A 132 14.68 -7.53 -17.51
CA ARG A 132 14.54 -6.78 -18.73
C ARG A 132 15.19 -7.55 -19.87
N VAL A 133 14.47 -7.68 -20.97
CA VAL A 133 15.05 -8.18 -22.22
C VAL A 133 15.56 -6.97 -23.00
N PRO A 134 16.87 -6.92 -23.33
CA PRO A 134 17.43 -5.83 -24.12
C PRO A 134 16.72 -5.74 -25.48
N GLY A 135 16.47 -4.50 -25.94
CA GLY A 135 15.98 -4.27 -27.29
C GLY A 135 17.01 -4.66 -28.35
N ALA A 136 16.55 -4.97 -29.56
CA ALA A 136 17.42 -5.39 -30.68
C ALA A 136 18.46 -4.32 -31.06
N ASP A 137 18.18 -3.05 -30.75
CA ASP A 137 19.03 -1.91 -31.08
C ASP A 137 20.00 -1.53 -29.97
N GLU A 138 19.98 -2.21 -28.83
CA GLU A 138 20.85 -1.92 -27.69
C GLU A 138 22.21 -2.57 -27.87
N VAL A 139 23.22 -1.75 -28.08
CA VAL A 139 24.62 -2.18 -28.25
C VAL A 139 25.33 -2.32 -26.90
N LEU A 140 24.93 -1.50 -25.92
CA LEU A 140 25.45 -1.52 -24.55
C LEU A 140 24.27 -1.68 -23.59
N PRO A 141 24.44 -2.43 -22.48
CA PRO A 141 23.39 -2.48 -21.46
C PRO A 141 23.16 -1.07 -20.91
N PRO A 142 21.88 -0.64 -20.74
CA PRO A 142 21.60 0.65 -20.14
C PRO A 142 22.12 0.68 -18.70
N PRO A 143 22.42 1.86 -18.16
CA PRO A 143 22.77 1.97 -16.75
C PRO A 143 21.66 1.41 -15.89
N PRO A 144 21.98 0.85 -14.70
CA PRO A 144 20.98 0.36 -13.78
C PRO A 144 20.00 1.48 -13.42
N PRO A 145 18.68 1.18 -13.33
CA PRO A 145 17.70 2.18 -12.92
C PRO A 145 18.02 2.72 -11.53
N ALA A 146 17.72 3.99 -11.29
CA ALA A 146 17.86 4.65 -9.99
C ALA A 146 16.71 4.32 -9.03
N TYR A 147 16.12 3.14 -9.19
CA TYR A 147 15.04 2.65 -8.34
C TYR A 147 15.05 1.12 -8.25
N ARG A 148 14.37 0.62 -7.22
CA ARG A 148 14.09 -0.81 -7.06
C ARG A 148 12.60 -0.99 -6.85
N VAL A 149 12.08 -2.15 -7.27
CA VAL A 149 10.66 -2.52 -7.15
C VAL A 149 10.53 -3.80 -6.36
N LEU A 150 9.36 -4.05 -5.79
CA LEU A 150 9.10 -5.29 -5.05
C LEU A 150 9.10 -6.48 -6.02
N THR A 151 9.97 -7.44 -5.78
CA THR A 151 10.09 -8.66 -6.58
C THR A 151 9.76 -9.92 -5.78
N GLY A 152 9.72 -9.82 -4.46
CA GLY A 152 9.40 -10.96 -3.63
C GLY A 152 9.27 -10.63 -2.16
N VAL A 153 8.78 -11.60 -1.42
CA VAL A 153 8.68 -11.59 0.04
C VAL A 153 9.23 -12.91 0.54
N VAL A 154 10.05 -12.87 1.59
CA VAL A 154 10.60 -14.08 2.24
C VAL A 154 10.25 -14.03 3.72
N ASP A 155 9.58 -15.07 4.21
CA ASP A 155 9.23 -15.13 5.63
C ASP A 155 10.39 -15.68 6.48
N GLY A 156 10.20 -15.69 7.80
CA GLY A 156 11.21 -16.15 8.75
C GLY A 156 11.56 -17.64 8.66
N PHE A 157 10.82 -18.40 7.85
CA PHE A 157 11.06 -19.83 7.58
C PHE A 157 11.69 -20.09 6.22
N GLY A 158 11.99 -19.01 5.47
CA GLY A 158 12.56 -19.12 4.12
C GLY A 158 11.55 -19.39 3.01
N ARG A 159 10.25 -19.36 3.30
CA ARG A 159 9.20 -19.48 2.27
C ARG A 159 9.14 -18.20 1.47
N THR A 160 8.81 -18.31 0.19
CA THR A 160 8.82 -17.16 -0.74
C THR A 160 7.45 -16.91 -1.36
N LEU A 161 7.15 -15.64 -1.53
CA LEU A 161 6.07 -15.14 -2.38
C LEU A 161 6.76 -14.33 -3.47
N ALA A 162 6.61 -14.74 -4.73
CA ALA A 162 7.32 -14.11 -5.84
C ALA A 162 6.36 -13.29 -6.71
N PHE A 163 6.79 -12.07 -7.05
CA PHE A 163 6.10 -11.21 -8.00
C PHE A 163 6.85 -11.24 -9.34
N HIS A 164 6.20 -11.79 -10.36
CA HIS A 164 6.78 -11.91 -11.70
C HIS A 164 6.41 -10.68 -12.52
N ARG A 165 7.42 -9.99 -13.03
CA ARG A 165 7.23 -8.78 -13.81
C ARG A 165 7.50 -9.04 -15.29
N ALA A 166 6.72 -8.39 -16.15
CA ALA A 166 6.93 -8.50 -17.59
C ALA A 166 8.31 -7.96 -17.96
N ALA A 167 9.10 -8.76 -18.69
CA ALA A 167 10.44 -8.40 -19.10
C ALA A 167 10.47 -7.55 -20.38
N LYS A 168 9.38 -7.57 -21.16
CA LYS A 168 9.27 -6.88 -22.46
C LYS A 168 7.81 -6.52 -22.77
N GLY A 169 7.63 -5.72 -23.80
CA GLY A 169 6.30 -5.36 -24.32
C GLY A 169 5.73 -4.11 -23.65
N ASP A 170 4.46 -3.85 -23.92
CA ASP A 170 3.77 -2.63 -23.50
C ASP A 170 3.60 -2.51 -21.99
N VAL A 171 3.66 -3.62 -21.25
CA VAL A 171 3.51 -3.65 -19.80
C VAL A 171 4.81 -4.02 -19.09
N ALA A 172 5.96 -3.86 -19.78
CA ALA A 172 7.29 -4.17 -19.20
C ALA A 172 7.47 -3.50 -17.82
N GLY A 173 7.95 -4.29 -16.86
CA GLY A 173 8.18 -3.86 -15.48
C GLY A 173 6.97 -4.02 -14.56
N ALA A 174 5.77 -4.21 -15.07
CA ALA A 174 4.57 -4.42 -14.27
C ALA A 174 4.42 -5.88 -13.83
N VAL A 175 3.76 -6.11 -12.70
CA VAL A 175 3.50 -7.45 -12.18
C VAL A 175 2.43 -8.13 -13.03
N THR A 176 2.79 -9.22 -13.69
CA THR A 176 1.90 -10.05 -14.52
C THR A 176 1.59 -11.40 -13.91
N GLY A 177 2.34 -11.79 -12.90
CA GLY A 177 2.16 -13.06 -12.24
C GLY A 177 2.62 -13.03 -10.79
N VAL A 178 2.05 -13.93 -10.00
CA VAL A 178 2.43 -14.12 -8.59
C VAL A 178 2.46 -15.62 -8.31
N THR A 179 3.49 -16.07 -7.58
CA THR A 179 3.55 -17.42 -7.03
C THR A 179 3.59 -17.30 -5.51
N ASP A 180 2.61 -17.83 -4.81
CA ASP A 180 2.55 -17.74 -3.35
C ASP A 180 3.32 -18.88 -2.64
N GLY A 181 3.33 -18.83 -1.31
CA GLY A 181 4.07 -19.81 -0.50
C GLY A 181 3.50 -21.24 -0.56
N ALA A 182 2.27 -21.42 -1.03
CA ALA A 182 1.65 -22.72 -1.27
C ALA A 182 1.89 -23.23 -2.70
N GLY A 183 2.62 -22.49 -3.54
CA GLY A 183 2.86 -22.83 -4.94
C GLY A 183 1.71 -22.49 -5.88
N ARG A 184 0.69 -21.78 -5.41
CA ARG A 184 -0.40 -21.32 -6.27
C ARG A 184 0.11 -20.21 -7.18
N ARG A 185 -0.32 -20.24 -8.44
CA ARG A 185 0.04 -19.24 -9.45
C ARG A 185 -1.14 -18.40 -9.82
N PHE A 186 -0.92 -17.10 -9.84
CA PHE A 186 -1.91 -16.10 -10.22
C PHE A 186 -1.43 -15.37 -11.46
N HIS A 187 -2.34 -15.12 -12.39
CA HIS A 187 -2.09 -14.27 -13.55
C HIS A 187 -2.82 -12.94 -13.38
N LEU A 188 -2.08 -11.85 -13.53
CA LEU A 188 -2.61 -10.49 -13.50
C LEU A 188 -2.73 -10.00 -14.93
N ALA A 189 -3.97 -9.91 -15.42
CA ALA A 189 -4.26 -9.38 -16.75
C ALA A 189 -4.23 -7.85 -16.70
N LEU A 190 -3.30 -7.26 -17.44
CA LEU A 190 -3.08 -5.81 -17.49
C LEU A 190 -3.57 -5.24 -18.82
N THR A 191 -4.00 -3.98 -18.78
CA THR A 191 -4.35 -3.21 -19.99
C THR A 191 -3.59 -1.90 -20.02
N THR A 192 -3.25 -1.47 -21.24
CA THR A 192 -2.77 -0.11 -21.50
C THR A 192 -3.96 0.84 -21.70
N GLN A 193 -3.70 2.14 -21.61
CA GLN A 193 -4.73 3.15 -21.89
C GLN A 193 -5.28 3.00 -23.33
N ALA A 194 -4.40 2.76 -24.29
CA ALA A 194 -4.80 2.56 -25.69
C ALA A 194 -5.73 1.35 -25.87
N GLN A 195 -5.45 0.25 -25.17
CA GLN A 195 -6.29 -0.96 -25.20
C GLN A 195 -7.68 -0.69 -24.63
N ARG A 196 -7.76 0.05 -23.52
CA ARG A 196 -9.05 0.41 -22.92
C ARG A 196 -9.84 1.37 -23.82
N ALA A 197 -9.16 2.33 -24.44
CA ALA A 197 -9.78 3.25 -25.40
C ALA A 197 -10.35 2.49 -26.61
N GLU A 198 -9.60 1.54 -27.14
CA GLU A 198 -10.05 0.68 -28.25
C GLU A 198 -11.26 -0.17 -27.88
N ALA A 199 -11.24 -0.78 -26.68
CA ALA A 199 -12.37 -1.56 -26.18
C ALA A 199 -13.62 -0.70 -26.01
N PHE A 200 -13.46 0.53 -25.53
CA PHE A 200 -14.55 1.50 -25.41
C PHE A 200 -15.16 1.85 -26.77
N ARG A 201 -14.32 2.12 -27.78
CA ARG A 201 -14.79 2.41 -29.16
C ARG A 201 -15.54 1.24 -29.76
N LYS A 202 -15.05 0.01 -29.59
CA LYS A 202 -15.72 -1.21 -30.05
C LYS A 202 -17.07 -1.42 -29.40
N GLN A 203 -17.15 -1.25 -28.09
CA GLN A 203 -18.40 -1.38 -27.36
C GLN A 203 -19.41 -0.32 -27.78
N ARG A 204 -18.97 0.92 -28.01
CA ARG A 204 -19.80 2.02 -28.47
C ARG A 204 -20.33 1.76 -29.89
N ALA A 205 -19.48 1.31 -30.80
CA ALA A 205 -19.91 0.96 -32.16
C ALA A 205 -20.94 -0.18 -32.17
N SER A 206 -20.74 -1.19 -31.30
CA SER A 206 -21.69 -2.30 -31.15
C SER A 206 -23.05 -1.83 -30.58
N SER A 207 -23.07 -0.94 -29.60
CA SER A 207 -24.30 -0.41 -29.02
C SER A 207 -25.05 0.52 -29.98
N LEU A 208 -24.35 1.27 -30.86
CA LEU A 208 -24.96 2.14 -31.89
C LEU A 208 -25.59 1.33 -33.04
N SER A 209 -25.12 0.12 -33.30
CA SER A 209 -25.66 -0.77 -34.31
C SER A 209 -26.89 -1.56 -33.84
N SER A 210 -27.23 -1.50 -32.55
CA SER A 210 -28.37 -2.19 -31.96
C SER A 210 -29.63 -1.33 -32.07
N PRO A 211 -30.70 -1.76 -32.78
CA PRO A 211 -31.94 -0.98 -32.92
C PRO A 211 -32.75 -0.83 -31.65
N ALA A 212 -32.42 -1.57 -30.58
CA ALA A 212 -33.13 -1.55 -29.31
C ALA A 212 -32.55 -0.60 -28.25
N SER A 213 -31.40 0.00 -28.50
CA SER A 213 -30.77 0.93 -27.56
C SER A 213 -31.31 2.33 -27.76
N PRO A 214 -31.97 2.95 -26.74
CA PRO A 214 -32.21 4.38 -26.81
C PRO A 214 -30.86 5.06 -26.97
N ARG A 215 -30.74 5.93 -27.92
CA ARG A 215 -29.53 6.72 -28.17
C ARG A 215 -29.23 7.53 -26.89
N SER A 216 -28.37 7.02 -26.07
CA SER A 216 -27.83 7.81 -24.97
C SER A 216 -26.99 8.92 -25.60
N VAL A 217 -27.35 10.14 -25.25
CA VAL A 217 -26.83 11.38 -25.85
C VAL A 217 -25.43 11.75 -25.34
N SER A 218 -24.75 10.90 -24.60
CA SER A 218 -23.37 11.14 -24.17
C SER A 218 -22.36 10.90 -25.32
N SER A 219 -22.70 11.37 -26.53
CA SER A 219 -21.87 11.28 -27.72
C SER A 219 -20.56 12.06 -27.66
N SER A 220 -20.35 12.87 -26.58
CA SER A 220 -19.19 13.75 -26.43
C SER A 220 -18.10 13.21 -25.50
N GLN A 221 -18.26 12.01 -24.90
CA GLN A 221 -17.25 11.46 -24.02
C GLN A 221 -16.07 10.93 -24.84
N VAL A 222 -14.94 11.66 -24.74
CA VAL A 222 -13.69 11.26 -25.40
C VAL A 222 -12.97 10.29 -24.47
N PHE A 223 -12.59 9.13 -25.01
CA PHE A 223 -11.71 8.19 -24.33
C PHE A 223 -10.33 8.31 -24.96
N PRO A 224 -9.36 8.99 -24.33
CA PRO A 224 -8.06 9.24 -24.95
C PRO A 224 -7.22 7.96 -25.01
N ASP A 225 -6.39 7.86 -26.06
CA ASP A 225 -5.43 6.74 -26.22
C ASP A 225 -4.24 6.85 -25.27
N THR A 226 -3.95 8.04 -24.74
CA THR A 226 -2.87 8.31 -23.82
C THR A 226 -3.35 9.17 -22.68
N LEU A 227 -2.71 9.01 -21.52
CA LEU A 227 -2.94 9.85 -20.34
C LEU A 227 -1.80 10.86 -20.17
N PRO A 228 -2.04 11.98 -19.45
CA PRO A 228 -0.94 12.85 -19.06
C PRO A 228 0.17 12.07 -18.31
N ALA A 229 1.42 12.29 -18.70
CA ALA A 229 2.57 11.56 -18.15
C ALA A 229 2.83 11.87 -16.66
N GLY A 230 2.40 13.04 -16.20
CA GLY A 230 2.55 13.44 -14.80
C GLY A 230 1.20 13.80 -14.20
N THR A 231 0.96 13.41 -12.96
CA THR A 231 -0.21 13.73 -12.18
C THR A 231 0.20 14.21 -10.79
N GLU A 232 -0.73 14.76 -10.02
CA GLU A 232 -0.49 15.13 -8.61
C GLU A 232 -0.12 13.91 -7.74
N TYR A 233 -0.44 12.70 -8.22
CA TYR A 233 -0.17 11.43 -7.53
C TYR A 233 1.04 10.68 -8.07
N GLY A 234 1.83 11.30 -8.96
CA GLY A 234 3.03 10.72 -9.56
C GLY A 234 2.95 10.52 -11.06
N ALA A 235 4.01 10.00 -11.65
CA ALA A 235 4.06 9.66 -13.07
C ALA A 235 3.10 8.50 -13.37
N ASP A 236 2.43 8.57 -14.51
CA ASP A 236 1.42 7.58 -14.91
C ASP A 236 1.75 6.99 -16.27
N ASN A 237 2.01 5.69 -16.31
CA ASN A 237 2.23 4.95 -17.56
C ASN A 237 0.93 4.43 -18.20
N GLY A 238 -0.20 4.63 -17.54
CA GLY A 238 -1.51 4.18 -18.04
C GLY A 238 -1.79 2.69 -17.90
N ILE A 239 -0.89 1.90 -17.34
CA ILE A 239 -1.08 0.45 -17.14
C ILE A 239 -2.01 0.22 -15.96
N ARG A 240 -3.05 -0.63 -16.17
CA ARG A 240 -4.05 -0.94 -15.13
C ARG A 240 -4.32 -2.44 -15.05
N LEU A 241 -4.65 -2.88 -13.85
CA LEU A 241 -5.06 -4.26 -13.59
C LEU A 241 -6.54 -4.45 -13.99
N GLU A 242 -6.79 -5.36 -14.91
CA GLU A 242 -8.15 -5.66 -15.37
C GLU A 242 -8.76 -6.87 -14.67
N ALA A 243 -7.96 -7.91 -14.45
CA ALA A 243 -8.44 -9.14 -13.83
C ALA A 243 -7.30 -9.92 -13.18
N VAL A 244 -7.63 -10.72 -12.16
CA VAL A 244 -6.71 -11.66 -11.52
C VAL A 244 -7.28 -13.06 -11.62
N TRP A 245 -6.48 -13.97 -12.18
CA TRP A 245 -6.82 -15.36 -12.39
C TRP A 245 -5.97 -16.27 -11.51
N LEU A 246 -6.60 -17.23 -10.85
CA LEU A 246 -5.86 -18.36 -10.25
C LEU A 246 -5.63 -19.40 -11.35
N THR A 247 -4.42 -19.43 -11.90
CA THR A 247 -4.08 -20.27 -13.05
C THR A 247 -3.59 -21.66 -12.68
N HIS A 248 -3.09 -21.83 -11.46
CA HIS A 248 -2.62 -23.12 -10.96
C HIS A 248 -2.74 -23.20 -9.44
N ASP A 249 -3.31 -24.29 -8.96
CA ASP A 249 -3.34 -24.65 -7.55
C ASP A 249 -2.82 -26.09 -7.39
N PRO A 250 -1.69 -26.32 -6.68
CA PRO A 250 -1.15 -27.65 -6.48
C PRO A 250 -2.11 -28.64 -5.78
N ALA A 251 -3.07 -28.12 -5.00
CA ALA A 251 -4.10 -28.94 -4.36
C ALA A 251 -5.14 -29.46 -5.36
N TYR A 252 -5.30 -28.78 -6.49
CA TYR A 252 -6.26 -29.14 -7.56
C TYR A 252 -5.59 -28.98 -8.92
N PRO A 253 -4.58 -29.79 -9.24
CA PRO A 253 -3.70 -29.54 -10.38
C PRO A 253 -4.38 -29.65 -11.75
N ASP A 254 -5.51 -30.35 -11.83
CA ASP A 254 -6.24 -30.57 -13.09
C ASP A 254 -7.39 -29.54 -13.30
N GLU A 255 -7.65 -28.68 -12.33
CA GLU A 255 -8.68 -27.65 -12.47
C GLU A 255 -8.19 -26.50 -13.34
N GLN A 256 -9.05 -26.05 -14.25
CA GLN A 256 -8.84 -24.86 -15.07
C GLN A 256 -9.71 -23.71 -14.58
N PRO A 257 -9.21 -22.47 -14.59
CA PRO A 257 -10.02 -21.34 -14.17
C PRO A 257 -11.16 -21.09 -15.15
N THR A 258 -12.37 -20.90 -14.61
CA THR A 258 -13.57 -20.58 -15.40
C THR A 258 -13.95 -19.11 -15.29
N ALA A 259 -13.46 -18.42 -14.26
CA ALA A 259 -13.72 -17.01 -14.01
C ALA A 259 -12.53 -16.40 -13.25
N PRO A 260 -12.28 -15.09 -13.41
CA PRO A 260 -11.29 -14.41 -12.60
C PRO A 260 -11.75 -14.33 -11.14
N LEU A 261 -10.78 -14.26 -10.21
CA LEU A 261 -11.04 -14.07 -8.78
C LEU A 261 -11.55 -12.66 -8.50
N ALA A 262 -11.09 -11.69 -9.27
CA ALA A 262 -11.51 -10.30 -9.19
C ALA A 262 -11.36 -9.65 -10.56
N ARG A 263 -12.20 -8.65 -10.85
CA ARG A 263 -12.15 -7.88 -12.07
C ARG A 263 -12.33 -6.40 -11.76
N TYR A 264 -11.68 -5.55 -12.54
CA TYR A 264 -11.62 -4.11 -12.34
C TYR A 264 -11.91 -3.37 -13.62
N THR A 265 -12.64 -2.26 -13.51
CA THR A 265 -12.90 -1.34 -14.63
C THR A 265 -12.43 0.06 -14.29
N TYR A 266 -12.18 0.86 -15.32
CA TYR A 266 -11.58 2.18 -15.19
C TYR A 266 -12.36 3.22 -15.98
N THR A 267 -12.29 4.47 -15.51
CA THR A 267 -12.82 5.62 -16.25
C THR A 267 -11.96 5.91 -17.48
N ALA A 268 -12.43 6.81 -18.35
CA ALA A 268 -11.66 7.29 -19.50
C ALA A 268 -10.32 7.92 -19.07
N GLY A 269 -10.25 8.47 -17.89
CA GLY A 269 -9.03 9.03 -17.29
C GLY A 269 -8.15 8.02 -16.54
N GLY A 270 -8.47 6.72 -16.60
CA GLY A 270 -7.68 5.66 -15.98
C GLY A 270 -7.86 5.55 -14.46
N GLU A 271 -8.91 6.12 -13.91
CA GLU A 271 -9.24 6.03 -12.48
C GLU A 271 -10.07 4.78 -12.21
N LEU A 272 -9.84 4.10 -11.08
CA LEU A 272 -10.57 2.88 -10.73
C LEU A 272 -12.05 3.17 -10.57
N ARG A 273 -12.89 2.56 -11.42
CA ARG A 273 -14.33 2.81 -11.46
C ARG A 273 -15.12 1.79 -10.65
N ALA A 274 -14.84 0.50 -10.84
CA ALA A 274 -15.62 -0.57 -10.23
C ALA A 274 -14.77 -1.81 -9.97
N VAL A 275 -15.17 -2.56 -8.95
CA VAL A 275 -14.57 -3.85 -8.59
C VAL A 275 -15.67 -4.90 -8.63
N TYR A 276 -15.36 -6.03 -9.27
CA TYR A 276 -16.26 -7.18 -9.41
C TYR A 276 -15.65 -8.39 -8.72
N ASP A 277 -16.49 -9.16 -8.05
CA ASP A 277 -16.06 -10.38 -7.38
C ASP A 277 -16.01 -11.58 -8.33
N ARG A 278 -15.69 -12.76 -7.78
CA ARG A 278 -15.58 -14.01 -8.54
C ARG A 278 -16.90 -14.42 -9.23
N SER A 279 -18.05 -14.06 -8.68
CA SER A 279 -19.36 -14.32 -9.29
C SER A 279 -19.70 -13.37 -10.45
N GLY A 280 -18.86 -12.37 -10.69
CA GLY A 280 -19.11 -11.32 -11.67
C GLY A 280 -20.01 -10.19 -11.18
N MET A 281 -20.34 -10.18 -9.89
CA MET A 281 -21.13 -9.12 -9.27
C MET A 281 -20.26 -7.92 -8.98
N GLN A 282 -20.74 -6.71 -9.31
CA GLN A 282 -20.09 -5.48 -8.91
C GLN A 282 -20.26 -5.30 -7.40
N VAL A 283 -19.13 -5.28 -6.67
CA VAL A 283 -19.13 -5.14 -5.21
C VAL A 283 -18.78 -3.73 -4.75
N ARG A 284 -18.09 -2.96 -5.57
CA ARG A 284 -17.68 -1.58 -5.28
C ARG A 284 -17.80 -0.68 -6.49
N GLY A 285 -18.11 0.59 -6.26
CA GLY A 285 -18.06 1.64 -7.27
C GLY A 285 -17.43 2.91 -6.71
N PHE A 286 -16.72 3.66 -7.56
CA PHE A 286 -15.99 4.87 -7.20
C PHE A 286 -16.24 5.98 -8.22
N THR A 287 -16.36 7.21 -7.75
CA THR A 287 -16.56 8.40 -8.57
C THR A 287 -15.50 9.44 -8.20
N TYR A 288 -15.01 10.14 -9.20
CA TYR A 288 -13.90 11.08 -9.06
C TYR A 288 -14.32 12.49 -9.47
N ASP A 289 -13.59 13.48 -8.96
CA ASP A 289 -13.77 14.88 -9.28
C ASP A 289 -13.46 15.13 -10.77
N ALA A 290 -14.32 15.90 -11.43
CA ALA A 290 -14.15 16.21 -12.86
C ALA A 290 -12.96 17.15 -13.11
N GLU A 291 -12.59 18.00 -12.13
CA GLU A 291 -11.52 18.98 -12.25
C GLU A 291 -10.19 18.52 -11.68
N HIS A 292 -10.23 17.57 -10.73
CA HIS A 292 -9.04 17.04 -10.04
C HIS A 292 -8.94 15.54 -10.27
N ALA A 293 -8.20 15.15 -11.29
CA ALA A 293 -7.99 13.74 -11.64
C ALA A 293 -7.46 12.93 -10.44
N GLY A 294 -8.08 11.80 -10.17
CA GLY A 294 -7.69 10.91 -9.07
C GLY A 294 -8.26 11.26 -7.70
N ARG A 295 -8.97 12.38 -7.56
CA ARG A 295 -9.63 12.75 -6.31
C ARG A 295 -10.99 12.08 -6.20
N MET A 296 -11.12 11.12 -5.29
CA MET A 296 -12.37 10.40 -5.08
C MET A 296 -13.40 11.29 -4.39
N VAL A 297 -14.57 11.45 -5.00
CA VAL A 297 -15.69 12.24 -4.44
C VAL A 297 -16.83 11.36 -3.94
N ALA A 298 -16.91 10.10 -4.35
CA ALA A 298 -17.92 9.17 -3.88
C ALA A 298 -17.49 7.73 -4.01
N HIS A 299 -18.02 6.88 -3.15
CA HIS A 299 -17.91 5.43 -3.28
C HIS A 299 -19.19 4.75 -2.77
N HIS A 300 -19.42 3.53 -3.23
CA HIS A 300 -20.53 2.74 -2.75
C HIS A 300 -20.22 1.24 -2.73
N TYR A 301 -20.91 0.52 -1.87
CA TYR A 301 -20.99 -0.93 -1.86
C TYR A 301 -22.22 -1.37 -2.66
N ALA A 302 -22.20 -2.60 -3.19
CA ALA A 302 -23.30 -3.15 -3.96
C ALA A 302 -24.65 -2.99 -3.24
N GLY A 303 -25.63 -2.43 -3.96
CA GLY A 303 -26.99 -2.24 -3.45
C GLY A 303 -27.14 -1.20 -2.34
N ARG A 304 -26.12 -0.41 -2.06
CA ARG A 304 -26.15 0.63 -1.02
C ARG A 304 -25.97 2.02 -1.62
N PRO A 305 -26.52 3.07 -0.95
CA PRO A 305 -26.32 4.46 -1.36
C PRO A 305 -24.85 4.87 -1.30
N GLU A 306 -24.49 5.87 -2.10
CA GLU A 306 -23.14 6.42 -2.12
C GLU A 306 -22.79 7.19 -0.84
N SER A 307 -21.57 6.99 -0.36
CA SER A 307 -20.90 7.94 0.53
C SER A 307 -20.18 8.99 -0.30
N ARG A 308 -20.30 10.27 0.07
CA ARG A 308 -19.74 11.39 -0.69
C ARG A 308 -18.78 12.19 0.16
N TYR A 309 -17.77 12.76 -0.51
CA TYR A 309 -16.75 13.59 0.12
C TYR A 309 -16.69 14.97 -0.52
N ARG A 310 -16.43 15.98 0.30
CA ARG A 310 -16.05 17.31 -0.16
C ARG A 310 -14.64 17.62 0.35
N TYR A 311 -13.92 18.44 -0.41
CA TYR A 311 -12.52 18.78 -0.14
C TYR A 311 -12.33 20.28 -0.09
N ASP A 312 -11.32 20.72 0.68
CA ASP A 312 -10.86 22.10 0.65
C ASP A 312 -9.86 22.32 -0.50
N ASP A 313 -9.37 23.56 -0.64
CA ASP A 313 -8.42 23.93 -1.71
C ASP A 313 -7.09 23.20 -1.61
N THR A 314 -6.75 22.64 -0.45
CA THR A 314 -5.51 21.89 -0.23
C THR A 314 -5.69 20.38 -0.41
N GLY A 315 -6.91 19.92 -0.73
CA GLY A 315 -7.20 18.50 -0.96
C GLY A 315 -7.50 17.70 0.31
N ARG A 316 -7.82 18.38 1.43
CA ARG A 316 -8.25 17.69 2.66
C ARG A 316 -9.76 17.55 2.66
N VAL A 317 -10.26 16.43 3.19
CA VAL A 317 -11.70 16.16 3.30
C VAL A 317 -12.31 17.13 4.32
N THR A 318 -13.31 17.91 3.92
CA THR A 318 -14.06 18.83 4.79
C THR A 318 -15.42 18.29 5.20
N GLU A 319 -15.98 17.40 4.40
CA GLU A 319 -17.29 16.81 4.66
C GLU A 319 -17.36 15.39 4.10
N GLN A 320 -17.98 14.49 4.87
CA GLN A 320 -18.31 13.13 4.47
C GLN A 320 -19.79 12.91 4.72
N VAL A 321 -20.54 12.62 3.66
CA VAL A 321 -21.98 12.35 3.74
C VAL A 321 -22.22 10.85 3.57
N ASN A 322 -22.81 10.21 4.57
CA ASN A 322 -23.09 8.77 4.60
C ASN A 322 -24.60 8.55 4.76
N PRO A 323 -25.36 8.25 3.68
CA PRO A 323 -26.82 8.13 3.76
C PRO A 323 -27.34 7.08 4.75
N GLU A 324 -26.57 6.04 5.03
CA GLU A 324 -26.91 4.97 5.96
C GLU A 324 -26.24 5.10 7.33
N GLY A 325 -25.52 6.18 7.57
CA GLY A 325 -24.78 6.40 8.80
C GLY A 325 -24.70 7.87 9.16
N LEU A 326 -23.73 8.20 9.99
CA LEU A 326 -23.49 9.57 10.40
C LEU A 326 -22.72 10.33 9.33
N ASP A 327 -23.10 11.60 9.14
CA ASP A 327 -22.31 12.54 8.34
C ASP A 327 -21.27 13.22 9.24
N TYR A 328 -20.16 13.61 8.66
CA TYR A 328 -19.06 14.21 9.38
C TYR A 328 -18.61 15.50 8.69
N ARG A 329 -18.26 16.50 9.50
CA ARG A 329 -17.60 17.74 9.06
C ARG A 329 -16.25 17.83 9.76
N PHE A 330 -15.23 18.26 9.02
CA PHE A 330 -13.86 18.36 9.49
C PHE A 330 -13.40 19.81 9.36
N GLU A 331 -12.92 20.38 10.45
CA GLU A 331 -12.34 21.73 10.49
C GLU A 331 -10.87 21.59 10.88
N TYR A 332 -9.97 22.06 10.04
CA TYR A 332 -8.53 21.92 10.22
C TYR A 332 -7.93 23.21 10.75
N GLY A 333 -7.28 23.11 11.90
CA GLY A 333 -6.42 24.14 12.46
C GLY A 333 -4.95 23.80 12.33
N GLU A 334 -4.06 24.63 12.84
CA GLU A 334 -2.62 24.45 12.74
C GLU A 334 -2.14 23.15 13.41
N SER A 335 -2.68 22.83 14.59
CA SER A 335 -2.30 21.65 15.36
C SER A 335 -3.51 20.87 15.88
N ARG A 336 -4.68 21.09 15.29
CA ARG A 336 -5.90 20.40 15.71
C ARG A 336 -6.85 20.16 14.54
N VAL A 337 -7.69 19.15 14.69
CA VAL A 337 -8.79 18.86 13.78
C VAL A 337 -10.06 18.74 14.61
N ILE A 338 -11.10 19.47 14.23
CA ILE A 338 -12.41 19.42 14.84
C ILE A 338 -13.30 18.55 13.96
N ILE A 339 -13.89 17.51 14.54
CA ILE A 339 -14.78 16.58 13.84
C ILE A 339 -16.17 16.72 14.46
N THR A 340 -17.13 17.11 13.65
CA THR A 340 -18.53 17.25 14.08
C THR A 340 -19.39 16.28 13.28
N ASP A 341 -20.15 15.42 13.94
CA ASP A 341 -21.08 14.51 13.26
C ASP A 341 -22.47 15.14 13.10
N SER A 342 -23.36 14.43 12.39
CA SER A 342 -24.72 14.90 12.10
C SER A 342 -25.64 14.95 13.32
N LEU A 343 -25.24 14.37 14.46
CA LEU A 343 -25.91 14.51 15.75
C LEU A 343 -25.33 15.65 16.59
N ASN A 344 -24.49 16.50 15.99
CA ASN A 344 -23.77 17.61 16.63
C ASN A 344 -22.82 17.17 17.75
N ARG A 345 -22.40 15.92 17.75
CA ARG A 345 -21.33 15.45 18.64
C ARG A 345 -20.00 15.94 18.06
N ARG A 346 -19.18 16.50 18.93
CA ARG A 346 -17.93 17.13 18.55
C ARG A 346 -16.74 16.44 19.20
N GLU A 347 -15.75 16.08 18.40
CA GLU A 347 -14.47 15.59 18.86
C GLU A 347 -13.38 16.52 18.39
N VAL A 348 -12.34 16.70 19.19
CA VAL A 348 -11.16 17.49 18.83
C VAL A 348 -9.93 16.63 18.95
N LEU A 349 -9.18 16.51 17.87
CA LEU A 349 -7.89 15.83 17.84
C LEU A 349 -6.78 16.89 17.85
N TYR A 350 -5.85 16.77 18.81
CA TYR A 350 -4.66 17.61 18.86
C TYR A 350 -3.47 16.81 18.40
N THR A 351 -2.67 17.41 17.52
CA THR A 351 -1.52 16.74 16.90
C THR A 351 -0.22 17.44 17.23
N GLU A 352 0.86 16.67 17.29
CA GLU A 352 2.23 17.16 17.36
C GLU A 352 3.07 16.51 16.26
N GLY A 353 4.19 17.14 15.91
CA GLY A 353 5.07 16.70 14.84
C GLY A 353 4.76 17.39 13.52
N GLU A 354 5.62 17.14 12.53
CA GLU A 354 5.49 17.73 11.18
C GLU A 354 5.43 16.64 10.12
N GLY A 355 4.66 16.90 9.06
CA GLY A 355 4.54 16.01 7.91
C GLY A 355 4.04 14.62 8.27
N GLY A 356 4.73 13.58 7.80
CA GLY A 356 4.40 12.18 8.08
C GLY A 356 4.64 11.72 9.51
N LEU A 357 5.25 12.57 10.35
CA LEU A 357 5.50 12.31 11.77
C LEU A 357 4.42 12.87 12.69
N LYS A 358 3.35 13.47 12.15
CA LYS A 358 2.23 13.95 12.95
C LYS A 358 1.58 12.80 13.71
N ARG A 359 1.40 12.99 15.03
CA ARG A 359 0.73 12.03 15.92
C ARG A 359 -0.34 12.74 16.74
N VAL A 360 -1.44 12.05 16.97
CA VAL A 360 -2.51 12.53 17.85
C VAL A 360 -2.05 12.36 19.30
N VAL A 361 -1.86 13.46 20.02
CA VAL A 361 -1.38 13.46 21.41
C VAL A 361 -2.49 13.67 22.42
N LYS A 362 -3.62 14.22 22.00
CA LYS A 362 -4.77 14.48 22.85
C LYS A 362 -6.04 14.38 22.03
N LYS A 363 -7.06 13.76 22.59
CA LYS A 363 -8.41 13.72 22.02
C LYS A 363 -9.43 14.18 23.04
N GLU A 364 -10.18 15.20 22.71
CA GLU A 364 -11.39 15.60 23.46
C GLU A 364 -12.58 14.89 22.83
N HIS A 365 -13.22 14.02 23.61
CA HIS A 365 -14.38 13.25 23.18
C HIS A 365 -15.66 14.09 23.26
N ALA A 366 -16.71 13.65 22.59
CA ALA A 366 -18.01 14.35 22.54
C ALA A 366 -18.65 14.52 23.92
N ASP A 367 -18.38 13.63 24.87
CA ASP A 367 -18.87 13.70 26.27
C ASP A 367 -18.04 14.63 27.15
N GLY A 368 -17.03 15.30 26.60
CA GLY A 368 -16.12 16.18 27.34
C GLY A 368 -14.93 15.46 27.97
N SER A 369 -14.86 14.15 27.93
CA SER A 369 -13.72 13.41 28.44
C SER A 369 -12.48 13.61 27.54
N ILE A 370 -11.29 13.46 28.14
CA ILE A 370 -10.02 13.68 27.47
C ILE A 370 -9.17 12.44 27.61
N THR A 371 -8.63 11.98 26.48
CA THR A 371 -7.57 10.96 26.45
C THR A 371 -6.28 11.55 25.90
N ARG A 372 -5.13 11.02 26.36
CA ARG A 372 -3.82 11.51 25.93
C ARG A 372 -2.94 10.35 25.49
N SER A 373 -2.07 10.63 24.56
CA SER A 373 -1.04 9.70 24.10
C SER A 373 0.30 10.41 24.09
N GLU A 374 1.34 9.74 24.58
CA GLU A 374 2.70 10.26 24.61
C GLU A 374 3.59 9.34 23.75
N TYR A 375 4.44 9.95 22.94
CA TYR A 375 5.32 9.24 22.02
C TYR A 375 6.78 9.56 22.35
N ASP A 376 7.67 8.59 22.11
CA ASP A 376 9.11 8.82 22.22
C ASP A 376 9.64 9.56 20.98
N GLU A 377 10.94 9.90 20.97
CA GLU A 377 11.59 10.59 19.86
C GLU A 377 11.54 9.79 18.56
N ALA A 378 11.38 8.47 18.66
CA ALA A 378 11.23 7.57 17.52
C ALA A 378 9.78 7.46 17.01
N GLY A 379 8.82 8.16 17.62
CA GLY A 379 7.41 8.12 17.27
C GLY A 379 6.66 6.89 17.79
N ARG A 380 7.25 6.13 18.72
CA ARG A 380 6.60 4.96 19.31
C ARG A 380 5.79 5.36 20.53
N LEU A 381 4.63 4.75 20.72
CA LEU A 381 3.77 5.01 21.88
C LEU A 381 4.48 4.61 23.17
N LYS A 382 4.71 5.57 24.08
CA LYS A 382 5.34 5.32 25.38
C LYS A 382 4.39 5.41 26.56
N ALA A 383 3.26 6.08 26.42
CA ALA A 383 2.25 6.15 27.48
C ALA A 383 0.89 6.53 26.92
N GLN A 384 -0.15 6.09 27.62
CA GLN A 384 -1.54 6.50 27.37
C GLN A 384 -2.21 6.88 28.68
N THR A 385 -3.04 7.92 28.64
CA THR A 385 -3.88 8.33 29.76
C THR A 385 -5.33 8.22 29.33
N ASP A 386 -6.13 7.42 30.03
CA ASP A 386 -7.56 7.23 29.72
C ASP A 386 -8.42 8.40 30.21
N ALA A 387 -9.72 8.33 29.91
CA ALA A 387 -10.68 9.38 30.28
C ALA A 387 -10.83 9.59 31.78
N ALA A 388 -10.50 8.59 32.61
CA ALA A 388 -10.49 8.68 34.05
C ALA A 388 -9.18 9.23 34.63
N GLY A 389 -8.22 9.59 33.78
CA GLY A 389 -6.91 10.08 34.19
C GLY A 389 -5.92 8.99 34.57
N ARG A 390 -6.25 7.73 34.30
CA ARG A 390 -5.36 6.59 34.60
C ARG A 390 -4.34 6.46 33.51
N ARG A 391 -3.05 6.46 33.92
CA ARG A 391 -1.92 6.43 32.99
C ARG A 391 -1.28 5.04 32.96
N THR A 392 -1.10 4.52 31.75
CA THR A 392 -0.34 3.30 31.47
C THR A 392 0.93 3.67 30.73
N GLU A 393 2.07 3.19 31.20
CA GLU A 393 3.36 3.45 30.56
C GLU A 393 3.89 2.18 29.90
N TYR A 394 4.40 2.32 28.68
CA TYR A 394 5.00 1.24 27.90
C TYR A 394 6.50 1.46 27.80
N ARG A 395 7.30 0.51 28.28
CA ARG A 395 8.75 0.54 28.12
C ARG A 395 9.14 -0.38 26.97
N LEU A 396 9.91 0.17 26.06
CA LEU A 396 10.29 -0.49 24.83
C LEU A 396 11.81 -0.67 24.79
N HIS A 397 12.26 -1.78 24.21
CA HIS A 397 13.67 -1.98 23.92
C HIS A 397 14.10 -0.98 22.85
N MET A 398 15.15 -0.21 23.09
CA MET A 398 15.54 0.92 22.23
C MET A 398 15.89 0.51 20.80
N ALA A 399 16.56 -0.61 20.63
CA ALA A 399 16.97 -1.07 19.30
C ALA A 399 15.86 -1.79 18.52
N SER A 400 15.04 -2.63 19.19
CA SER A 400 14.04 -3.47 18.53
C SER A 400 12.63 -2.89 18.52
N GLY A 401 12.34 -1.94 19.42
CA GLY A 401 10.99 -1.44 19.63
C GLY A 401 10.05 -2.43 20.32
N LYS A 402 10.54 -3.60 20.73
CA LYS A 402 9.73 -4.60 21.43
C LYS A 402 9.39 -4.15 22.84
N LEU A 403 8.18 -4.51 23.26
CA LEU A 403 7.68 -4.21 24.59
C LEU A 403 8.45 -5.00 25.65
N THR A 404 9.12 -4.31 26.58
CA THR A 404 9.84 -4.94 27.68
C THR A 404 9.04 -4.95 28.97
N SER A 405 8.25 -3.90 29.23
CA SER A 405 7.36 -3.84 30.37
C SER A 405 6.21 -2.87 30.15
N VAL A 406 5.13 -3.12 30.89
CA VAL A 406 3.98 -2.22 30.99
C VAL A 406 3.82 -1.85 32.46
N ILE A 407 3.79 -0.55 32.74
CA ILE A 407 3.52 -0.02 34.10
C ILE A 407 2.05 0.39 34.12
N LEU A 408 1.27 -0.33 34.91
CA LEU A 408 -0.16 -0.09 35.07
C LEU A 408 -0.44 1.15 35.91
N PRO A 409 -1.63 1.74 35.85
CA PRO A 409 -1.97 2.94 36.61
C PRO A 409 -1.81 2.81 38.15
N ASP A 410 -1.95 1.59 38.68
CA ASP A 410 -1.75 1.30 40.12
C ASP A 410 -0.29 1.04 40.47
N GLY A 411 0.63 1.20 39.54
CA GLY A 411 2.08 1.01 39.75
C GLY A 411 2.56 -0.43 39.54
N ARG A 412 1.67 -1.39 39.30
CA ARG A 412 2.08 -2.76 39.01
C ARG A 412 2.79 -2.81 37.66
N THR A 413 3.81 -3.64 37.56
CA THR A 413 4.61 -3.79 36.36
C THR A 413 4.41 -5.20 35.78
N VAL A 414 4.05 -5.28 34.51
CA VAL A 414 4.04 -6.53 33.75
C VAL A 414 5.29 -6.55 32.87
N ARG A 415 6.06 -7.64 32.95
CA ARG A 415 7.32 -7.80 32.19
C ARG A 415 7.17 -8.88 31.13
N TYR A 416 7.80 -8.65 29.99
CA TYR A 416 7.79 -9.55 28.85
C TYR A 416 9.20 -10.07 28.60
N GLY A 417 9.34 -11.41 28.51
CA GLY A 417 10.57 -12.07 28.09
C GLY A 417 10.46 -12.63 26.69
N TYR A 418 11.58 -12.68 25.99
CA TYR A 418 11.65 -13.15 24.61
C TYR A 418 12.73 -14.21 24.46
N ASN A 419 12.51 -15.23 23.60
CA ASN A 419 13.52 -16.21 23.24
C ASN A 419 14.46 -15.67 22.15
N SER A 420 15.45 -16.50 21.76
CA SER A 420 16.40 -16.13 20.70
C SER A 420 15.73 -15.90 19.33
N GLN A 421 14.55 -16.47 19.11
CA GLN A 421 13.72 -16.25 17.94
C GLN A 421 12.76 -15.06 18.13
N ARG A 422 12.87 -14.37 19.26
CA ARG A 422 12.12 -13.14 19.61
C ARG A 422 10.61 -13.33 19.71
N GLN A 423 10.19 -14.54 20.05
CA GLN A 423 8.83 -14.83 20.45
C GLN A 423 8.67 -14.60 21.94
N VAL A 424 7.49 -14.16 22.37
CA VAL A 424 7.20 -13.97 23.80
C VAL A 424 7.27 -15.31 24.50
N THR A 425 8.15 -15.43 25.51
CA THR A 425 8.32 -16.65 26.30
C THR A 425 7.82 -16.51 27.72
N SER A 426 7.70 -15.28 28.22
CA SER A 426 7.23 -15.02 29.59
C SER A 426 6.46 -13.71 29.66
N VAL A 427 5.48 -13.70 30.57
CA VAL A 427 4.75 -12.51 30.99
C VAL A 427 4.65 -12.58 32.52
N THR A 428 5.26 -11.61 33.20
CA THR A 428 5.30 -11.61 34.66
C THR A 428 4.82 -10.31 35.29
#